data_eb35f677d0606afc0073a1f5f63b4dc4
#
_entry.id   eb35f677d0606afc0073a1f5f63b4dc4
#
_cell.length_a   1.000
_cell.length_b   1.000
_cell.length_c   1.000
_cell.angle_alpha   90.00
_cell.angle_beta   90.00
_cell.angle_gamma   90.00
#
_symmetry.space_group_name_H-M   'P 1'
#
loop_
_entity.id
_entity.type
_entity.pdbx_description
1 polymer ?
#
loop_
_entity_poly.entity_id
_entity_poly.type
_entity_poly.pdbx_seq_one_letter_code
_entity_poly.pdbx_strand_id
1 'polypeptide(L)'
;MLLVIDNFDSFTYNLVQYFGQLGEQPCIYRNNAITVEEALALNPDRVMISPGPCSPNEAGVSLAMIAAFAGKKPLLGVCLGHQSIGQYFGGTVVRAERLMHGKTSPVRHRNTDIFSGLPNPMVATRYHSLLVERASLPDCLEVTAETDAGEIMGLAHKDLPVWGVQFHPESIATDDGGPGGMQLLENFLKL
;
A
#
# COMPACT_ATOMS: atom_id res chain seq x y z
N MET A 1 -0.98 10.73 14.62
CA MET A 1 -1.70 11.25 13.43
C MET A 1 -1.20 10.53 12.18
N LEU A 2 -2.10 9.95 11.40
CA LEU A 2 -1.82 9.32 10.11
C LEU A 2 -2.12 10.31 8.98
N LEU A 3 -1.13 10.66 8.16
CA LEU A 3 -1.31 11.42 6.93
C LEU A 3 -1.69 10.47 5.80
N VAL A 4 -2.78 10.76 5.11
CA VAL A 4 -3.26 9.98 3.95
C VAL A 4 -3.17 10.86 2.70
N ILE A 5 -2.42 10.42 1.70
CA ILE A 5 -2.39 11.03 0.37
C ILE A 5 -3.42 10.31 -0.50
N ASP A 6 -4.51 11.00 -0.82
CA ASP A 6 -5.61 10.48 -1.62
C ASP A 6 -5.35 10.66 -3.11
N ASN A 7 -5.20 9.56 -3.83
CA ASN A 7 -4.99 9.53 -5.28
C ASN A 7 -6.31 9.49 -6.09
N PHE A 8 -7.37 10.13 -5.58
CA PHE A 8 -8.69 10.20 -6.22
C PHE A 8 -9.36 8.85 -6.41
N ASP A 9 -9.25 7.99 -5.41
CA ASP A 9 -9.86 6.67 -5.42
C ASP A 9 -11.02 6.57 -4.43
N SER A 10 -12.12 5.95 -4.86
CA SER A 10 -13.29 5.76 -3.99
C SER A 10 -13.02 4.83 -2.80
N PHE A 11 -12.05 3.92 -2.91
CA PHE A 11 -11.64 3.02 -1.83
C PHE A 11 -10.79 3.71 -0.76
N THR A 12 -10.23 4.90 -1.02
CA THR A 12 -9.48 5.65 0.00
C THR A 12 -10.29 5.86 1.26
N TYR A 13 -11.58 6.20 1.14
CA TYR A 13 -12.44 6.44 2.29
C TYR A 13 -12.79 5.18 3.09
N ASN A 14 -12.77 4.00 2.47
CA ASN A 14 -12.89 2.74 3.19
C ASN A 14 -11.66 2.50 4.08
N LEU A 15 -10.44 2.77 3.56
CA LEU A 15 -9.20 2.75 4.36
C LEU A 15 -9.28 3.73 5.53
N VAL A 16 -9.74 4.95 5.27
CA VAL A 16 -9.95 5.98 6.30
C VAL A 16 -10.92 5.52 7.39
N GLN A 17 -12.03 4.88 7.01
CA GLN A 17 -12.98 4.33 7.95
C GLN A 17 -12.38 3.21 8.79
N TYR A 18 -11.59 2.31 8.19
CA TYR A 18 -10.91 1.23 8.92
C TYR A 18 -9.91 1.80 9.94
N PHE A 19 -9.09 2.77 9.54
CA PHE A 19 -8.20 3.45 10.48
C PHE A 19 -8.96 4.17 11.59
N GLY A 20 -10.11 4.78 11.27
CA GLY A 20 -10.99 5.40 12.27
C GLY A 20 -11.55 4.39 13.27
N GLN A 21 -11.94 3.18 12.82
CA GLN A 21 -12.38 2.09 13.70
C GLN A 21 -11.25 1.57 14.59
N LEU A 22 -10.00 1.65 14.13
CA LEU A 22 -8.81 1.31 14.89
C LEU A 22 -8.37 2.43 15.86
N GLY A 23 -9.14 3.53 15.96
CA GLY A 23 -8.88 4.64 16.87
C GLY A 23 -7.93 5.70 16.33
N GLU A 24 -7.51 5.60 15.07
CA GLU A 24 -6.69 6.64 14.42
C GLU A 24 -7.57 7.78 13.89
N GLN A 25 -7.00 8.98 13.80
CA GLN A 25 -7.65 10.12 13.17
C GLN A 25 -6.86 10.52 11.91
N PRO A 26 -7.20 9.95 10.73
CA PRO A 26 -6.48 10.26 9.51
C PRO A 26 -6.66 11.71 9.07
N CYS A 27 -5.55 12.37 8.72
CA CYS A 27 -5.54 13.67 8.07
C CYS A 27 -5.37 13.42 6.56
N ILE A 28 -6.38 13.78 5.76
CA ILE A 28 -6.48 13.38 4.36
C ILE A 28 -6.27 14.59 3.46
N TYR A 29 -5.37 14.46 2.50
CA TYR A 29 -5.17 15.43 1.43
C TYR A 29 -5.13 14.74 0.07
N ARG A 30 -5.81 15.33 -0.91
CA ARG A 30 -5.66 14.91 -2.31
C ARG A 30 -4.23 15.12 -2.79
N ASN A 31 -3.76 14.27 -3.67
CA ASN A 31 -2.38 14.27 -4.17
C ASN A 31 -1.98 15.54 -4.97
N ASN A 32 -2.91 16.45 -5.21
CA ASN A 32 -2.72 17.76 -5.83
C ASN A 32 -3.10 18.93 -4.91
N ALA A 33 -3.42 18.68 -3.65
CA ALA A 33 -3.94 19.66 -2.70
C ALA A 33 -3.03 19.87 -1.47
N ILE A 34 -1.82 19.34 -1.51
CA ILE A 34 -0.80 19.51 -0.47
C ILE A 34 0.58 19.48 -1.12
N THR A 35 1.49 20.31 -0.64
CA THR A 35 2.91 20.23 -1.02
C THR A 35 3.68 19.34 -0.04
N VAL A 36 4.90 18.93 -0.44
CA VAL A 36 5.80 18.17 0.44
C VAL A 36 6.18 18.97 1.69
N GLU A 37 6.41 20.27 1.54
CA GLU A 37 6.76 21.18 2.65
C GLU A 37 5.62 21.27 3.67
N GLU A 38 4.39 21.40 3.20
CA GLU A 38 3.20 21.41 4.07
C GLU A 38 3.04 20.06 4.79
N ALA A 39 3.21 18.96 4.09
CA ALA A 39 3.13 17.62 4.67
C ALA A 39 4.21 17.39 5.73
N LEU A 40 5.45 17.84 5.48
CA LEU A 40 6.52 17.79 6.48
C LEU A 40 6.23 18.66 7.70
N ALA A 41 5.63 19.85 7.49
CA ALA A 41 5.24 20.76 8.58
C ALA A 41 4.13 20.17 9.48
N LEU A 42 3.26 19.29 8.94
CA LEU A 42 2.27 18.56 9.72
C LEU A 42 2.92 17.56 10.69
N ASN A 43 4.16 17.14 10.42
CA ASN A 43 4.92 16.16 11.20
C ASN A 43 4.09 14.91 11.59
N PRO A 44 3.54 14.18 10.61
CA PRO A 44 2.72 13.00 10.90
C PRO A 44 3.53 11.91 11.60
N ASP A 45 2.88 11.05 12.37
CA ASP A 45 3.50 9.87 12.95
C ASP A 45 3.69 8.76 11.91
N ARG A 46 2.77 8.69 10.94
CA ARG A 46 2.73 7.70 9.85
C ARG A 46 2.18 8.33 8.57
N VAL A 47 2.53 7.75 7.43
CA VAL A 47 2.06 8.17 6.11
C VAL A 47 1.46 6.99 5.36
N MET A 48 0.33 7.20 4.67
CA MET A 48 -0.24 6.24 3.74
C MET A 48 -0.43 6.89 2.37
N ILE A 49 0.01 6.19 1.33
CA ILE A 49 -0.28 6.52 -0.08
C ILE A 49 -1.40 5.61 -0.56
N SER A 50 -2.53 6.19 -0.94
CA SER A 50 -3.75 5.47 -1.25
C SER A 50 -3.73 4.76 -2.62
N PRO A 51 -4.71 3.88 -2.88
CA PRO A 51 -5.07 3.48 -4.24
C PRO A 51 -5.33 4.68 -5.12
N GLY A 52 -5.31 4.47 -6.44
CA GLY A 52 -5.60 5.51 -7.42
C GLY A 52 -5.63 4.97 -8.85
N PRO A 53 -6.12 5.76 -9.80
CA PRO A 53 -6.09 5.45 -11.22
C PRO A 53 -4.70 5.67 -11.83
N CYS A 54 -4.55 5.23 -13.08
CA CYS A 54 -3.36 5.42 -13.92
C CYS A 54 -2.09 4.73 -13.37
N SER A 55 -0.96 5.42 -13.37
CA SER A 55 0.34 4.92 -12.93
C SER A 55 1.00 5.86 -11.91
N PRO A 56 2.09 5.45 -11.26
CA PRO A 56 2.81 6.31 -10.33
C PRO A 56 3.23 7.67 -10.91
N ASN A 57 3.45 7.75 -12.22
CA ASN A 57 3.84 9.01 -12.87
C ASN A 57 2.72 10.05 -12.88
N GLU A 58 1.46 9.61 -12.82
CA GLU A 58 0.28 10.49 -12.76
C GLU A 58 -0.27 10.63 -11.33
N ALA A 59 0.40 10.11 -10.32
CA ALA A 59 -0.04 10.12 -8.93
C ALA A 59 0.29 11.42 -8.16
N GLY A 60 0.42 12.55 -8.87
CA GLY A 60 0.67 13.86 -8.25
C GLY A 60 1.91 13.85 -7.34
N VAL A 61 1.75 14.29 -6.10
CA VAL A 61 2.87 14.36 -5.14
C VAL A 61 3.29 13.01 -4.55
N SER A 62 2.65 11.89 -4.89
CA SER A 62 2.86 10.60 -4.22
C SER A 62 4.33 10.14 -4.23
N LEU A 63 5.03 10.22 -5.37
CA LEU A 63 6.45 9.88 -5.43
C LEU A 63 7.32 10.82 -4.57
N ALA A 64 7.02 12.12 -4.57
CA ALA A 64 7.73 13.10 -3.76
C ALA A 64 7.46 12.90 -2.26
N MET A 65 6.25 12.47 -1.88
CA MET A 65 5.92 12.10 -0.49
C MET A 65 6.72 10.88 -0.03
N ILE A 66 6.85 9.85 -0.88
CA ILE A 66 7.70 8.70 -0.56
C ILE A 66 9.14 9.17 -0.34
N ALA A 67 9.69 10.01 -1.23
CA ALA A 67 11.03 10.56 -1.08
C ALA A 67 11.23 11.35 0.23
N ALA A 68 10.21 12.11 0.64
CA ALA A 68 10.28 12.94 1.83
C ALA A 68 10.20 12.16 3.14
N PHE A 69 9.42 11.07 3.17
CA PHE A 69 9.08 10.35 4.39
C PHE A 69 9.74 8.98 4.54
N ALA A 70 10.19 8.33 3.45
CA ALA A 70 10.90 7.06 3.53
C ALA A 70 12.13 7.17 4.46
N GLY A 71 12.20 6.27 5.45
CA GLY A 71 13.25 6.28 6.47
C GLY A 71 13.08 7.29 7.61
N LYS A 72 12.07 8.16 7.54
CA LYS A 72 11.75 9.11 8.63
C LYS A 72 10.49 8.73 9.40
N LYS A 73 9.52 8.15 8.70
CA LYS A 73 8.21 7.76 9.25
C LYS A 73 7.78 6.41 8.67
N PRO A 74 7.04 5.59 9.41
CA PRO A 74 6.37 4.42 8.84
C PRO A 74 5.48 4.83 7.66
N LEU A 75 5.67 4.15 6.51
CA LEU A 75 4.98 4.46 5.27
C LEU A 75 4.33 3.21 4.69
N LEU A 76 3.04 3.28 4.41
CA LEU A 76 2.27 2.23 3.75
C LEU A 76 1.78 2.71 2.38
N GLY A 77 2.00 1.92 1.35
CA GLY A 77 1.40 2.11 0.03
C GLY A 77 0.37 1.04 -0.28
N VAL A 78 -0.82 1.44 -0.74
CA VAL A 78 -1.88 0.52 -1.14
C VAL A 78 -2.13 0.67 -2.64
N CYS A 79 -2.13 -0.42 -3.39
CA CYS A 79 -2.36 -0.52 -4.83
C CYS A 79 -1.45 0.45 -5.62
N LEU A 80 -1.93 1.61 -6.08
CA LEU A 80 -1.09 2.63 -6.72
C LEU A 80 0.05 3.10 -5.79
N GLY A 81 -0.21 3.21 -4.49
CA GLY A 81 0.82 3.53 -3.49
C GLY A 81 1.92 2.47 -3.41
N HIS A 82 1.58 1.20 -3.48
CA HIS A 82 2.54 0.09 -3.56
C HIS A 82 3.39 0.17 -4.84
N GLN A 83 2.76 0.43 -5.99
CA GLN A 83 3.46 0.61 -7.27
C GLN A 83 4.39 1.83 -7.21
N SER A 84 3.95 2.91 -6.56
CA SER A 84 4.76 4.11 -6.35
C SER A 84 6.00 3.83 -5.49
N ILE A 85 5.88 3.00 -4.45
CA ILE A 85 7.03 2.53 -3.65
C ILE A 85 7.98 1.73 -4.55
N GLY A 86 7.48 0.73 -5.28
CA GLY A 86 8.30 -0.06 -6.18
C GLY A 86 9.08 0.80 -7.18
N GLN A 87 8.40 1.75 -7.82
CA GLN A 87 9.02 2.66 -8.80
C GLN A 87 10.01 3.63 -8.14
N TYR A 88 9.69 4.21 -7.00
CA TYR A 88 10.56 5.16 -6.30
C TYR A 88 11.93 4.55 -5.97
N PHE A 89 11.94 3.31 -5.53
CA PHE A 89 13.19 2.61 -5.21
C PHE A 89 13.90 2.00 -6.43
N GLY A 90 13.38 2.17 -7.63
CA GLY A 90 14.05 1.79 -8.89
C GLY A 90 13.48 0.56 -9.61
N GLY A 91 12.39 -0.01 -9.11
CA GLY A 91 11.65 -1.07 -9.80
C GLY A 91 10.82 -0.54 -10.98
N THR A 92 10.43 -1.42 -11.87
CA THR A 92 9.59 -1.12 -13.04
C THR A 92 8.14 -1.52 -12.75
N VAL A 93 7.20 -0.65 -13.12
CA VAL A 93 5.77 -0.96 -13.10
C VAL A 93 5.33 -1.35 -14.51
N VAL A 94 4.77 -2.55 -14.63
CA VAL A 94 4.38 -3.15 -15.92
C VAL A 94 2.92 -3.55 -15.94
N ARG A 95 2.36 -3.80 -17.12
CA ARG A 95 1.02 -4.38 -17.25
C ARG A 95 1.01 -5.81 -16.72
N ALA A 96 0.01 -6.11 -15.90
CA ALA A 96 -0.28 -7.48 -15.49
C ALA A 96 -0.71 -8.33 -16.71
N GLU A 97 -0.31 -9.59 -16.76
CA GLU A 97 -0.75 -10.52 -17.81
C GLU A 97 -2.27 -10.72 -17.78
N ARG A 98 -2.88 -10.61 -16.60
CA ARG A 98 -4.32 -10.74 -16.40
C ARG A 98 -4.87 -9.49 -15.72
N LEU A 99 -5.92 -8.92 -16.33
CA LEU A 99 -6.68 -7.85 -15.69
C LEU A 99 -7.44 -8.40 -14.48
N MET A 100 -7.18 -7.81 -13.31
CA MET A 100 -7.86 -8.11 -12.08
C MET A 100 -8.80 -6.96 -11.71
N HIS A 101 -10.10 -7.23 -11.69
CA HIS A 101 -11.11 -6.24 -11.36
C HIS A 101 -12.16 -6.86 -10.44
N GLY A 102 -12.08 -6.58 -9.16
CA GLY A 102 -12.98 -7.10 -8.13
C GLY A 102 -12.89 -8.62 -7.92
N LYS A 103 -11.77 -9.22 -8.28
CA LYS A 103 -11.54 -10.65 -8.11
C LYS A 103 -10.67 -10.89 -6.89
N THR A 104 -10.95 -11.96 -6.17
CA THR A 104 -10.11 -12.43 -5.07
C THR A 104 -9.06 -13.43 -5.56
N SER A 105 -7.96 -13.48 -4.86
CA SER A 105 -6.89 -14.46 -5.06
C SER A 105 -6.29 -14.88 -3.72
N PRO A 106 -5.86 -16.14 -3.57
CA PRO A 106 -5.03 -16.53 -2.45
C PRO A 106 -3.67 -15.83 -2.59
N VAL A 107 -3.21 -15.23 -1.51
CA VAL A 107 -1.93 -14.53 -1.39
C VAL A 107 -1.14 -15.16 -0.26
N ARG A 108 0.02 -15.72 -0.59
CA ARG A 108 0.98 -16.23 0.40
C ARG A 108 1.85 -15.09 0.89
N HIS A 109 2.13 -15.05 2.18
CA HIS A 109 2.95 -14.00 2.78
C HIS A 109 3.93 -14.57 3.83
N ARG A 110 4.87 -13.74 4.27
CA ARG A 110 5.93 -14.17 5.21
C ARG A 110 5.49 -14.21 6.68
N ASN A 111 4.28 -13.80 6.99
CA ASN A 111 3.76 -13.72 8.37
C ASN A 111 4.62 -12.83 9.30
N THR A 112 5.17 -11.75 8.76
CA THR A 112 5.97 -10.75 9.48
C THR A 112 5.39 -9.36 9.26
N ASP A 113 5.77 -8.40 10.08
CA ASP A 113 5.41 -6.99 9.98
C ASP A 113 3.89 -6.79 9.82
N ILE A 114 3.47 -6.11 8.76
CA ILE A 114 2.05 -5.87 8.47
C ILE A 114 1.24 -7.17 8.26
N PHE A 115 1.89 -8.30 7.97
CA PHE A 115 1.24 -9.61 7.78
C PHE A 115 1.25 -10.49 9.03
N SER A 116 1.75 -10.02 10.16
CA SER A 116 1.82 -10.80 11.40
C SER A 116 0.45 -11.27 11.87
N GLY A 117 0.31 -12.59 12.10
CA GLY A 117 -0.90 -13.21 12.63
C GLY A 117 -2.07 -13.31 11.63
N LEU A 118 -1.85 -13.00 10.35
CA LEU A 118 -2.86 -13.17 9.31
C LEU A 118 -2.95 -14.63 8.83
N PRO A 119 -4.12 -15.07 8.32
CA PRO A 119 -4.24 -16.34 7.64
C PRO A 119 -3.25 -16.46 6.48
N ASN A 120 -2.64 -17.63 6.27
CA ASN A 120 -1.68 -17.82 5.19
C ASN A 120 -1.93 -19.14 4.44
N PRO A 121 -2.41 -19.10 3.18
CA PRO A 121 -2.66 -17.90 2.38
C PRO A 121 -3.86 -17.10 2.91
N MET A 122 -3.81 -15.76 2.74
CA MET A 122 -4.98 -14.91 2.90
C MET A 122 -5.71 -14.74 1.57
N VAL A 123 -7.02 -14.51 1.62
CA VAL A 123 -7.80 -14.15 0.43
C VAL A 123 -7.76 -12.64 0.25
N ALA A 124 -7.27 -12.16 -0.88
CA ALA A 124 -7.10 -10.73 -1.13
C ALA A 124 -7.83 -10.26 -2.38
N THR A 125 -8.55 -9.14 -2.25
CA THR A 125 -9.26 -8.50 -3.36
C THR A 125 -8.31 -7.68 -4.22
N ARG A 126 -8.39 -7.86 -5.52
CA ARG A 126 -7.51 -7.24 -6.52
C ARG A 126 -8.31 -6.38 -7.50
N TYR A 127 -7.84 -5.13 -7.70
CA TYR A 127 -8.40 -4.15 -8.65
C TYR A 127 -7.29 -3.47 -9.44
N HIS A 128 -6.39 -4.25 -10.06
CA HIS A 128 -5.23 -3.66 -10.75
C HIS A 128 -5.02 -4.24 -12.14
N SER A 129 -4.53 -3.39 -13.04
CA SER A 129 -4.02 -3.74 -14.37
C SER A 129 -2.51 -3.60 -14.47
N LEU A 130 -1.88 -2.99 -13.47
CA LEU A 130 -0.44 -2.82 -13.35
C LEU A 130 0.07 -3.56 -12.12
N LEU A 131 1.37 -3.91 -12.14
CA LEU A 131 2.07 -4.51 -11.00
C LEU A 131 3.55 -4.14 -11.04
N VAL A 132 4.24 -4.30 -9.92
CA VAL A 132 5.69 -4.16 -9.85
C VAL A 132 6.33 -5.42 -10.43
N GLU A 133 7.20 -5.23 -11.40
CA GLU A 133 7.88 -6.32 -12.09
C GLU A 133 8.94 -6.96 -11.21
N ARG A 134 8.88 -8.29 -11.06
CA ARG A 134 9.83 -9.04 -10.22
C ARG A 134 11.28 -8.97 -10.75
N ALA A 135 11.45 -9.00 -12.07
CA ALA A 135 12.79 -9.01 -12.69
C ALA A 135 13.58 -7.72 -12.47
N SER A 136 12.88 -6.60 -12.29
CA SER A 136 13.49 -5.29 -12.04
C SER A 136 13.46 -4.87 -10.57
N LEU A 137 13.05 -5.77 -9.64
CA LEU A 137 12.97 -5.42 -8.23
C LEU A 137 14.36 -5.09 -7.67
N PRO A 138 14.57 -3.88 -7.11
CA PRO A 138 15.88 -3.49 -6.60
C PRO A 138 16.24 -4.23 -5.31
N ASP A 139 17.52 -4.40 -5.04
CA ASP A 139 18.06 -5.16 -3.90
C ASP A 139 17.59 -4.62 -2.53
N CYS A 140 17.25 -3.35 -2.43
CA CYS A 140 16.77 -2.74 -1.18
C CYS A 140 15.32 -3.14 -0.82
N LEU A 141 14.55 -3.66 -1.78
CA LEU A 141 13.18 -4.15 -1.57
C LEU A 141 13.16 -5.68 -1.48
N GLU A 142 12.24 -6.18 -0.71
CA GLU A 142 11.94 -7.61 -0.63
C GLU A 142 10.46 -7.88 -0.85
N VAL A 143 10.16 -9.04 -1.45
CA VAL A 143 8.79 -9.51 -1.62
C VAL A 143 8.31 -10.12 -0.30
N THR A 144 7.25 -9.55 0.26
CA THR A 144 6.64 -10.03 1.51
C THR A 144 5.37 -10.83 1.29
N ALA A 145 4.73 -10.65 0.12
CA ALA A 145 3.56 -11.43 -0.29
C ALA A 145 3.49 -11.61 -1.81
N GLU A 146 2.93 -12.75 -2.25
CA GLU A 146 2.80 -13.07 -3.67
C GLU A 146 1.64 -14.04 -3.94
N THR A 147 1.16 -14.07 -5.19
CA THR A 147 0.23 -15.09 -5.67
C THR A 147 0.97 -16.37 -6.05
N ASP A 148 0.23 -17.48 -6.22
CA ASP A 148 0.80 -18.74 -6.72
C ASP A 148 1.40 -18.60 -8.15
N ALA A 149 1.00 -17.59 -8.92
CA ALA A 149 1.57 -17.24 -10.22
C ALA A 149 2.86 -16.39 -10.12
N GLY A 150 3.31 -16.04 -8.91
CA GLY A 150 4.51 -15.25 -8.67
C GLY A 150 4.33 -13.74 -8.85
N GLU A 151 3.09 -13.24 -8.98
CA GLU A 151 2.83 -11.81 -8.99
C GLU A 151 3.08 -11.23 -7.60
N ILE A 152 3.83 -10.13 -7.53
CA ILE A 152 4.12 -9.45 -6.26
C ILE A 152 2.86 -8.80 -5.71
N MET A 153 2.49 -9.19 -4.49
CA MET A 153 1.32 -8.67 -3.76
C MET A 153 1.70 -7.89 -2.51
N GLY A 154 2.93 -8.01 -2.06
CA GLY A 154 3.47 -7.25 -0.94
C GLY A 154 4.96 -6.98 -1.10
N LEU A 155 5.38 -5.79 -0.70
CA LEU A 155 6.77 -5.34 -0.66
C LEU A 155 7.10 -4.75 0.71
N ALA A 156 8.34 -4.88 1.13
CA ALA A 156 8.92 -4.11 2.22
C ALA A 156 10.32 -3.62 1.84
N HIS A 157 10.73 -2.47 2.37
CA HIS A 157 12.13 -2.07 2.32
C HIS A 157 12.88 -2.80 3.42
N LYS A 158 14.09 -3.29 3.13
CA LYS A 158 14.87 -4.11 4.07
C LYS A 158 15.32 -3.39 5.33
N ASP A 159 15.58 -2.08 5.21
CA ASP A 159 16.17 -1.26 6.27
C ASP A 159 15.29 -0.08 6.71
N LEU A 160 14.30 0.32 5.90
CA LEU A 160 13.44 1.46 6.17
C LEU A 160 12.01 1.00 6.53
N PRO A 161 11.28 1.76 7.35
CA PRO A 161 9.90 1.44 7.72
C PRO A 161 8.92 1.73 6.57
N VAL A 162 9.05 1.00 5.46
CA VAL A 162 8.25 1.19 4.25
C VAL A 162 7.68 -0.15 3.80
N TRP A 163 6.36 -0.21 3.67
CA TRP A 163 5.61 -1.39 3.23
C TRP A 163 4.63 -1.04 2.12
N GLY A 164 4.33 -2.00 1.26
CA GLY A 164 3.33 -1.83 0.22
C GLY A 164 2.55 -3.12 -0.02
N VAL A 165 1.24 -2.98 -0.29
CA VAL A 165 0.37 -4.07 -0.71
C VAL A 165 -0.31 -3.72 -2.04
N GLN A 166 -0.29 -4.67 -2.99
CA GLN A 166 -0.91 -4.49 -4.31
C GLN A 166 -2.43 -4.67 -4.26
N PHE A 167 -2.92 -5.44 -3.33
CA PHE A 167 -4.34 -5.72 -3.13
C PHE A 167 -5.01 -4.65 -2.25
N HIS A 168 -6.32 -4.77 -2.09
CA HIS A 168 -7.15 -3.84 -1.32
C HIS A 168 -7.54 -4.44 0.05
N PRO A 169 -6.82 -4.11 1.14
CA PRO A 169 -7.15 -4.61 2.47
C PRO A 169 -8.50 -4.08 2.99
N GLU A 170 -8.96 -2.95 2.48
CA GLU A 170 -10.23 -2.32 2.83
C GLU A 170 -11.46 -2.93 2.14
N SER A 171 -11.23 -3.85 1.22
CA SER A 171 -12.35 -4.52 0.54
C SER A 171 -12.98 -5.57 1.44
N ILE A 172 -14.32 -5.56 1.51
CA ILE A 172 -15.08 -6.54 2.30
C ILE A 172 -14.84 -7.99 1.83
N ALA A 173 -14.47 -8.19 0.56
CA ALA A 173 -14.15 -9.52 0.04
C ALA A 173 -12.70 -9.95 0.34
N THR A 174 -11.89 -9.10 0.96
CA THR A 174 -10.60 -9.53 1.51
C THR A 174 -10.86 -10.37 2.76
N ASP A 175 -10.26 -11.57 2.81
CA ASP A 175 -10.50 -12.62 3.80
C ASP A 175 -11.97 -13.10 3.90
N ASP A 176 -12.69 -13.09 2.77
CA ASP A 176 -14.11 -13.50 2.72
C ASP A 176 -14.98 -12.79 3.79
N GLY A 177 -14.66 -11.50 4.07
CA GLY A 177 -15.31 -10.73 5.13
C GLY A 177 -14.74 -10.97 6.53
N GLY A 178 -13.63 -11.68 6.65
CA GLY A 178 -12.88 -11.85 7.89
C GLY A 178 -12.06 -10.60 8.28
N PRO A 179 -11.36 -10.66 9.42
CA PRO A 179 -10.66 -9.50 9.97
C PRO A 179 -9.31 -9.18 9.31
N GLY A 180 -8.86 -9.98 8.32
CA GLY A 180 -7.47 -9.91 7.84
C GLY A 180 -7.06 -8.57 7.26
N GLY A 181 -7.92 -7.92 6.49
CA GLY A 181 -7.64 -6.58 5.99
C GLY A 181 -7.52 -5.55 7.12
N MET A 182 -8.42 -5.58 8.09
CA MET A 182 -8.39 -4.74 9.29
C MET A 182 -7.16 -5.03 10.14
N GLN A 183 -6.83 -6.30 10.33
CA GLN A 183 -5.66 -6.73 11.09
C GLN A 183 -4.35 -6.26 10.45
N LEU A 184 -4.26 -6.26 9.10
CA LEU A 184 -3.11 -5.74 8.38
C LEU A 184 -2.90 -4.24 8.67
N LEU A 185 -3.98 -3.46 8.63
CA LEU A 185 -3.92 -2.03 8.93
C LEU A 185 -3.61 -1.77 10.41
N GLU A 186 -4.15 -2.58 11.31
CA GLU A 186 -3.82 -2.53 12.73
C GLU A 186 -2.33 -2.84 12.98
N ASN A 187 -1.80 -3.86 12.30
CA ASN A 187 -0.36 -4.17 12.39
C ASN A 187 0.49 -2.99 11.93
N PHE A 188 0.13 -2.35 10.82
CA PHE A 188 0.83 -1.13 10.37
C PHE A 188 0.81 -0.01 11.43
N LEU A 189 -0.28 0.16 12.15
CA LEU A 189 -0.35 1.17 13.22
C LEU A 189 0.52 0.85 14.43
N LYS A 190 0.95 -0.41 14.58
CA LYS A 190 1.80 -0.86 15.70
C LYS A 190 3.31 -0.81 15.37
N LEU A 191 3.66 -0.65 14.10
CA LEU A 191 5.04 -0.49 13.63
C LEU A 191 5.47 0.98 13.67
#